data_8e9a0c185e168f531775a80a3af80b0c
#
_entry.id   8e9a0c185e168f531775a80a3af80b0c
#
_cell.length_a   1.000
_cell.length_b   1.000
_cell.length_c   1.000
_cell.angle_alpha   90.00
_cell.angle_beta   90.00
_cell.angle_gamma   90.00
#
_symmetry.space_group_name_H-M   'P 1'
#
loop_
_entity.id
_entity.type
_entity.pdbx_description
1 polymer ?
#
loop_
_entity_poly.entity_id
_entity_poly.type
_entity_poly.pdbx_seq_one_letter_code
_entity_poly.pdbx_strand_id
1 'polypeptide(L)'
;MAEDLLGVDEDTVQIIAAVSPWSHIRPIGEDIVAGEMLLPGHHRIRPVDIGVLLGGGICKVMVTARPRVGIIPTGTEMIAPGQTPREGEIIDSNSGMFAALVQQYGGEPDVSPIIEDDYEKIKGAVSRALEKDDIVIVNAGSSAGTEDYTVHVLRELGTVLIH
;
A
#
# COMPACT_ATOMS: atom_id res chain seq x y z
N MET A 1 17.14 36.62 23.96
CA MET A 1 17.64 35.19 23.71
C MET A 1 18.88 34.99 24.59
N ALA A 2 19.45 33.78 24.63
CA ALA A 2 20.66 33.55 25.44
C ALA A 2 21.85 34.43 25.05
N GLU A 3 21.89 34.81 23.77
CA GLU A 3 22.91 35.70 23.19
C GLU A 3 22.85 37.13 23.75
N ASP A 4 21.72 37.52 24.34
CA ASP A 4 21.51 38.87 24.94
C ASP A 4 21.75 38.85 26.45
N LEU A 5 22.32 37.79 27.00
CA LEU A 5 22.65 37.63 28.40
C LEU A 5 24.16 37.55 28.61
N LEU A 6 24.68 38.32 29.53
CA LEU A 6 26.07 38.17 30.03
C LEU A 6 26.03 37.60 31.43
N GLY A 7 26.73 36.50 31.67
CA GLY A 7 26.96 36.00 33.03
C GLY A 7 27.87 36.92 33.80
N VAL A 8 27.43 37.37 34.96
CA VAL A 8 28.22 38.21 35.86
C VAL A 8 28.87 37.38 36.96
N ASP A 9 28.11 36.45 37.53
CA ASP A 9 28.51 35.44 38.49
C ASP A 9 27.60 34.20 38.41
N GLU A 10 27.71 33.24 39.34
CA GLU A 10 26.93 31.97 39.31
C GLU A 10 25.42 32.21 39.40
N ASP A 11 24.97 33.30 40.04
CA ASP A 11 23.55 33.56 40.29
C ASP A 11 23.04 34.80 39.55
N THR A 12 23.91 35.56 38.86
CA THR A 12 23.57 36.86 38.27
C THR A 12 23.85 36.89 36.78
N VAL A 13 22.85 37.34 36.00
CA VAL A 13 23.00 37.63 34.57
C VAL A 13 22.65 39.09 34.28
N GLN A 14 23.40 39.69 33.39
CA GLN A 14 23.10 41.02 32.86
C GLN A 14 22.40 40.91 31.53
N ILE A 15 21.25 41.57 31.38
CA ILE A 15 20.51 41.66 30.11
C ILE A 15 21.06 42.85 29.33
N ILE A 16 21.60 42.63 28.14
CA ILE A 16 22.22 43.65 27.30
C ILE A 16 21.30 44.23 26.21
N ALA A 17 20.16 43.57 25.96
CA ALA A 17 19.16 44.04 25.01
C ALA A 17 17.74 43.89 25.57
N ALA A 18 16.92 44.92 25.41
CA ALA A 18 15.52 44.89 25.75
C ALA A 18 14.76 44.02 24.71
N VAL A 19 13.79 43.25 25.18
CA VAL A 19 12.88 42.46 24.31
C VAL A 19 11.46 43.00 24.44
N SER A 20 10.69 42.91 23.34
CA SER A 20 9.28 43.25 23.36
C SER A 20 8.49 42.26 24.22
N PRO A 21 7.39 42.68 24.87
CA PRO A 21 6.50 41.77 25.55
C PRO A 21 6.09 40.63 24.62
N TRP A 22 6.06 39.40 25.16
CA TRP A 22 5.71 38.17 24.44
C TRP A 22 6.72 37.67 23.38
N SER A 23 7.86 38.35 23.19
CA SER A 23 8.93 37.88 22.31
C SER A 23 9.40 36.48 22.75
N HIS A 24 9.55 35.59 21.77
CA HIS A 24 10.02 34.20 21.97
C HIS A 24 9.13 33.31 22.88
N ILE A 25 7.91 33.75 23.17
CA ILE A 25 6.90 32.97 23.86
C ILE A 25 5.95 32.41 22.82
N ARG A 26 5.83 31.08 22.75
CA ARG A 26 4.88 30.41 21.87
C ARG A 26 3.49 30.42 22.53
N PRO A 27 2.51 31.15 21.99
CA PRO A 27 1.15 31.13 22.53
C PRO A 27 0.50 29.75 22.29
N ILE A 28 -0.44 29.39 23.16
CA ILE A 28 -1.27 28.21 22.96
C ILE A 28 -2.04 28.36 21.65
N GLY A 29 -1.98 27.34 20.80
CA GLY A 29 -2.65 27.35 19.49
C GLY A 29 -1.88 28.07 18.39
N GLU A 30 -0.58 28.39 18.57
CA GLU A 30 0.25 28.95 17.51
C GLU A 30 0.34 28.02 16.28
N ASP A 31 0.49 26.71 16.52
CA ASP A 31 0.62 25.72 15.45
C ASP A 31 -0.73 25.04 15.14
N ILE A 32 -1.43 24.56 16.17
CA ILE A 32 -2.66 23.77 16.04
C ILE A 32 -3.60 24.13 17.20
N VAL A 33 -4.87 24.35 16.88
CA VAL A 33 -5.91 24.60 17.90
C VAL A 33 -6.86 23.42 18.05
N ALA A 34 -7.44 23.27 19.24
CA ALA A 34 -8.41 22.24 19.51
C ALA A 34 -9.65 22.41 18.60
N GLY A 35 -10.08 21.33 17.96
CA GLY A 35 -11.19 21.32 17.00
C GLY A 35 -10.82 21.63 15.56
N GLU A 36 -9.57 21.95 15.28
CA GLU A 36 -9.08 22.12 13.91
C GLU A 36 -9.00 20.79 13.17
N MET A 37 -9.42 20.80 11.89
CA MET A 37 -9.30 19.61 11.04
C MET A 37 -7.88 19.50 10.49
N LEU A 38 -7.12 18.51 10.97
CA LEU A 38 -5.74 18.31 10.54
C LEU A 38 -5.65 17.60 9.18
N LEU A 39 -6.47 16.55 8.97
CA LEU A 39 -6.50 15.80 7.72
C LEU A 39 -7.96 15.46 7.35
N PRO A 40 -8.32 15.54 6.06
CA PRO A 40 -9.64 15.10 5.61
C PRO A 40 -9.74 13.57 5.60
N GLY A 41 -10.96 13.04 5.59
CA GLY A 41 -11.23 11.61 5.38
C GLY A 41 -10.66 11.12 4.05
N HIS A 42 -10.25 9.86 3.99
CA HIS A 42 -9.65 9.21 2.81
C HIS A 42 -8.35 9.86 2.30
N HIS A 43 -7.71 10.66 3.13
CA HIS A 43 -6.40 11.23 2.81
C HIS A 43 -5.30 10.15 2.88
N ARG A 44 -4.44 10.09 1.87
CA ARG A 44 -3.24 9.25 1.91
C ARG A 44 -2.22 9.89 2.83
N ILE A 45 -1.98 9.30 4.01
CA ILE A 45 -1.07 9.82 5.02
C ILE A 45 0.37 9.83 4.47
N ARG A 46 0.97 11.01 4.44
CA ARG A 46 2.36 11.24 4.03
C ARG A 46 3.24 11.40 5.29
N PRO A 47 4.57 11.28 5.17
CA PRO A 47 5.48 11.50 6.32
C PRO A 47 5.28 12.84 7.03
N VAL A 48 5.01 13.92 6.28
CA VAL A 48 4.75 15.26 6.87
C VAL A 48 3.43 15.30 7.65
N ASP A 49 2.43 14.54 7.26
CA ASP A 49 1.13 14.47 7.93
C ASP A 49 1.27 13.81 9.31
N ILE A 50 2.22 12.87 9.47
CA ILE A 50 2.55 12.26 10.76
C ILE A 50 3.07 13.33 11.73
N GLY A 51 3.91 14.26 11.26
CA GLY A 51 4.39 15.38 12.06
C GLY A 51 3.24 16.26 12.57
N VAL A 52 2.28 16.57 11.69
CA VAL A 52 1.08 17.35 12.05
C VAL A 52 0.23 16.61 13.08
N LEU A 53 -0.05 15.32 12.87
CA LEU A 53 -0.82 14.51 13.81
C LEU A 53 -0.16 14.44 15.19
N LEU A 54 1.15 14.17 15.23
CA LEU A 54 1.91 14.13 16.49
C LEU A 54 1.96 15.49 17.19
N GLY A 55 2.13 16.59 16.44
CA GLY A 55 2.05 17.96 16.97
C GLY A 55 0.69 18.26 17.58
N GLY A 56 -0.40 17.71 17.02
CA GLY A 56 -1.76 17.76 17.57
C GLY A 56 -2.03 16.75 18.69
N GLY A 57 -1.04 15.97 19.13
CA GLY A 57 -1.18 14.95 20.20
C GLY A 57 -1.87 13.66 19.75
N ILE A 58 -2.04 13.45 18.44
CA ILE A 58 -2.71 12.26 17.87
C ILE A 58 -1.68 11.19 17.58
N CYS A 59 -1.64 10.14 18.42
CA CYS A 59 -0.70 9.01 18.28
C CYS A 59 -1.31 7.80 17.58
N LYS A 60 -2.63 7.75 17.38
CA LYS A 60 -3.33 6.63 16.72
C LYS A 60 -4.43 7.15 15.83
N VAL A 61 -4.50 6.63 14.62
CA VAL A 61 -5.56 6.94 13.67
C VAL A 61 -6.10 5.63 13.05
N MET A 62 -7.38 5.63 12.74
CA MET A 62 -7.98 4.53 11.97
C MET A 62 -7.63 4.72 10.49
N VAL A 63 -7.11 3.68 9.88
CA VAL A 63 -6.77 3.66 8.46
C VAL A 63 -7.48 2.50 7.75
N THR A 64 -7.67 2.61 6.45
CA THR A 64 -8.15 1.50 5.62
C THR A 64 -7.12 0.36 5.62
N ALA A 65 -7.58 -0.87 5.79
CA ALA A 65 -6.73 -2.04 5.64
C ALA A 65 -6.18 -2.11 4.20
N ARG A 66 -5.00 -2.67 4.04
CA ARG A 66 -4.44 -2.93 2.71
C ARG A 66 -5.22 -4.06 2.06
N PRO A 67 -5.69 -3.89 0.80
CA PRO A 67 -6.36 -4.96 0.09
C PRO A 67 -5.37 -6.11 -0.19
N ARG A 68 -5.83 -7.32 0.02
CA ARG A 68 -5.12 -8.53 -0.39
C ARG A 68 -5.45 -8.83 -1.84
N VAL A 69 -4.44 -9.09 -2.65
CA VAL A 69 -4.59 -9.33 -4.08
C VAL A 69 -4.00 -10.68 -4.45
N GLY A 70 -4.86 -11.65 -4.69
CA GLY A 70 -4.49 -12.96 -5.22
C GLY A 70 -4.06 -12.84 -6.68
N ILE A 71 -2.92 -13.43 -7.04
CA ILE A 71 -2.39 -13.45 -8.40
C ILE A 71 -2.24 -14.92 -8.80
N ILE A 72 -3.00 -15.35 -9.80
CA ILE A 72 -3.08 -16.74 -10.26
C ILE A 72 -2.51 -16.82 -11.67
N PRO A 73 -1.25 -17.23 -11.85
CA PRO A 73 -0.71 -17.56 -13.17
C PRO A 73 -1.28 -18.86 -13.68
N THR A 74 -1.76 -18.88 -14.94
CA THR A 74 -2.23 -20.08 -15.61
C THR A 74 -1.48 -20.31 -16.90
N GLY A 75 -1.29 -21.57 -17.27
CA GLY A 75 -0.61 -21.99 -18.51
C GLY A 75 0.14 -23.29 -18.32
N THR A 76 -0.11 -24.27 -19.16
CA THR A 76 0.60 -25.56 -19.13
C THR A 76 2.06 -25.41 -19.54
N GLU A 77 2.36 -24.39 -20.38
CA GLU A 77 3.70 -24.04 -20.84
C GLU A 77 4.50 -23.22 -19.82
N MET A 78 3.85 -22.74 -18.76
CA MET A 78 4.48 -21.80 -17.82
C MET A 78 5.38 -22.52 -16.82
N ILE A 79 6.56 -21.96 -16.61
CA ILE A 79 7.52 -22.40 -15.58
C ILE A 79 7.88 -21.28 -14.61
N ALA A 80 8.29 -21.66 -13.42
CA ALA A 80 8.66 -20.69 -12.38
C ALA A 80 9.96 -19.93 -12.74
N PRO A 81 10.09 -18.65 -12.32
CA PRO A 81 11.32 -17.90 -12.47
C PRO A 81 12.53 -18.63 -11.84
N GLY A 82 13.67 -18.52 -12.52
CA GLY A 82 14.91 -19.18 -12.10
C GLY A 82 15.12 -20.59 -12.65
N GLN A 83 14.15 -21.17 -13.31
CA GLN A 83 14.29 -22.42 -14.06
C GLN A 83 14.82 -22.15 -15.47
N THR A 84 15.53 -23.13 -16.07
CA THR A 84 15.98 -23.05 -17.47
C THR A 84 14.87 -23.57 -18.37
N PRO A 85 14.30 -22.74 -19.28
CA PRO A 85 13.20 -23.17 -20.15
C PRO A 85 13.66 -24.26 -21.13
N ARG A 86 12.80 -25.24 -21.35
CA ARG A 86 12.89 -26.17 -22.46
C ARG A 86 12.15 -25.62 -23.68
N GLU A 87 12.24 -26.32 -24.80
CA GLU A 87 11.49 -25.94 -26.01
C GLU A 87 9.98 -25.92 -25.72
N GLY A 88 9.32 -24.78 -25.99
CA GLY A 88 7.91 -24.55 -25.73
C GLY A 88 7.57 -24.05 -24.32
N GLU A 89 8.52 -24.01 -23.37
CA GLU A 89 8.27 -23.48 -22.04
C GLU A 89 8.51 -21.96 -21.97
N ILE A 90 7.71 -21.27 -21.17
CA ILE A 90 7.75 -19.81 -20.97
C ILE A 90 7.90 -19.50 -19.47
N ILE A 91 8.84 -18.64 -19.11
CA ILE A 91 9.02 -18.21 -17.72
C ILE A 91 7.90 -17.25 -17.33
N ASP A 92 7.25 -17.50 -16.18
CA ASP A 92 6.28 -16.59 -15.58
C ASP A 92 6.97 -15.32 -15.08
N SER A 93 6.96 -14.26 -15.88
CA SER A 93 7.43 -12.94 -15.52
C SER A 93 6.31 -12.03 -15.00
N ASN A 94 5.07 -12.30 -15.40
CA ASN A 94 3.92 -11.44 -15.13
C ASN A 94 3.54 -11.45 -13.65
N SER A 95 3.58 -12.61 -12.99
CA SER A 95 3.22 -12.69 -11.57
C SER A 95 4.13 -11.83 -10.70
N GLY A 96 5.43 -11.82 -10.98
CA GLY A 96 6.40 -10.94 -10.31
C GLY A 96 6.12 -9.46 -10.57
N MET A 97 5.81 -9.11 -11.82
CA MET A 97 5.44 -7.75 -12.20
C MET A 97 4.15 -7.31 -11.49
N PHE A 98 3.10 -8.11 -11.51
CA PHE A 98 1.84 -7.80 -10.83
C PHE A 98 2.02 -7.69 -9.32
N ALA A 99 2.80 -8.57 -8.69
CA ALA A 99 3.10 -8.50 -7.27
C ALA A 99 3.78 -7.16 -6.91
N ALA A 100 4.76 -6.73 -7.70
CA ALA A 100 5.44 -5.45 -7.51
C ALA A 100 4.48 -4.25 -7.69
N LEU A 101 3.59 -4.29 -8.70
CA LEU A 101 2.56 -3.27 -8.91
C LEU A 101 1.58 -3.21 -7.74
N VAL A 102 1.09 -4.34 -7.25
CA VAL A 102 0.20 -4.42 -6.08
C VAL A 102 0.86 -3.75 -4.86
N GLN A 103 2.12 -4.05 -4.59
CA GLN A 103 2.88 -3.42 -3.50
C GLN A 103 3.05 -1.91 -3.72
N GLN A 104 3.37 -1.49 -4.93
CA GLN A 104 3.53 -0.07 -5.30
C GLN A 104 2.24 0.72 -5.05
N TYR A 105 1.08 0.11 -5.32
CA TYR A 105 -0.22 0.74 -5.08
C TYR A 105 -0.77 0.53 -3.66
N GLY A 106 0.00 -0.12 -2.77
CA GLY A 106 -0.31 -0.23 -1.36
C GLY A 106 -1.15 -1.46 -0.97
N GLY A 107 -1.30 -2.45 -1.88
CA GLY A 107 -1.90 -3.74 -1.59
C GLY A 107 -0.90 -4.77 -1.06
N GLU A 108 -1.41 -5.93 -0.69
CA GLU A 108 -0.65 -7.12 -0.27
C GLU A 108 -0.82 -8.22 -1.32
N PRO A 109 0.21 -8.52 -2.13
CA PRO A 109 0.10 -9.56 -3.15
C PRO A 109 0.20 -10.95 -2.53
N ASP A 110 -0.64 -11.87 -3.02
CA ASP A 110 -0.60 -13.31 -2.73
C ASP A 110 -0.50 -14.07 -4.06
N VAL A 111 0.70 -14.51 -4.41
CA VAL A 111 0.97 -15.20 -5.67
C VAL A 111 0.80 -16.71 -5.47
N SER A 112 -0.13 -17.30 -6.21
CA SER A 112 -0.31 -18.76 -6.21
C SER A 112 0.80 -19.46 -7.01
N PRO A 113 0.98 -20.77 -6.82
CA PRO A 113 1.70 -21.60 -7.81
C PRO A 113 1.05 -21.48 -9.20
N ILE A 114 1.83 -21.75 -10.24
CA ILE A 114 1.32 -21.84 -11.62
C ILE A 114 0.27 -22.94 -11.71
N ILE A 115 -0.87 -22.62 -12.30
CA ILE A 115 -1.99 -23.53 -12.48
C ILE A 115 -2.01 -23.99 -13.94
N GLU A 116 -2.04 -25.29 -14.18
CA GLU A 116 -2.19 -25.85 -15.52
C GLU A 116 -3.55 -25.45 -16.13
N ASP A 117 -3.64 -25.38 -17.45
CA ASP A 117 -4.87 -25.05 -18.18
C ASP A 117 -5.89 -26.22 -18.09
N ASP A 118 -6.47 -26.33 -16.91
CA ASP A 118 -7.50 -27.32 -16.56
C ASP A 118 -8.62 -26.58 -15.82
N TYR A 119 -9.86 -26.81 -16.27
CA TYR A 119 -11.04 -26.12 -15.74
C TYR A 119 -11.18 -26.28 -14.22
N GLU A 120 -11.09 -27.49 -13.70
CA GLU A 120 -11.28 -27.77 -12.28
C GLU A 120 -10.14 -27.20 -11.42
N LYS A 121 -8.90 -27.21 -11.95
CA LYS A 121 -7.74 -26.65 -11.27
C LYS A 121 -7.84 -25.13 -11.20
N ILE A 122 -8.19 -24.45 -12.31
CA ILE A 122 -8.39 -23.01 -12.36
C ILE A 122 -9.54 -22.61 -11.42
N LYS A 123 -10.69 -23.29 -11.52
CA LYS A 123 -11.84 -23.05 -10.66
C LYS A 123 -11.50 -23.19 -9.19
N GLY A 124 -10.82 -24.27 -8.82
CA GLY A 124 -10.37 -24.50 -7.44
C GLY A 124 -9.38 -23.44 -6.94
N ALA A 125 -8.47 -22.95 -7.80
CA ALA A 125 -7.55 -21.89 -7.45
C ALA A 125 -8.27 -20.55 -7.24
N VAL A 126 -9.15 -20.16 -8.16
CA VAL A 126 -9.95 -18.93 -8.06
C VAL A 126 -10.86 -18.97 -6.83
N SER A 127 -11.55 -20.08 -6.57
CA SER A 127 -12.42 -20.23 -5.39
C SER A 127 -11.65 -20.02 -4.09
N ARG A 128 -10.47 -20.66 -3.95
CA ARG A 128 -9.62 -20.47 -2.77
C ARG A 128 -9.09 -19.03 -2.61
N ALA A 129 -8.79 -18.37 -3.73
CA ALA A 129 -8.36 -16.98 -3.69
C ALA A 129 -9.51 -16.04 -3.24
N LEU A 130 -10.72 -16.26 -3.76
CA LEU A 130 -11.91 -15.48 -3.37
C LEU A 130 -12.30 -15.60 -1.89
N GLU A 131 -11.89 -16.67 -1.21
CA GLU A 131 -12.14 -16.82 0.24
C GLU A 131 -11.24 -15.93 1.11
N LYS A 132 -10.06 -15.52 0.62
CA LYS A 132 -9.03 -14.84 1.42
C LYS A 132 -8.56 -13.51 0.88
N ASP A 133 -8.79 -13.25 -0.40
CA ASP A 133 -8.29 -12.07 -1.10
C ASP A 133 -9.45 -11.14 -1.50
N ASP A 134 -9.22 -9.84 -1.41
CA ASP A 134 -10.21 -8.81 -1.78
C ASP A 134 -10.32 -8.63 -3.29
N ILE A 135 -9.23 -8.93 -4.02
CA ILE A 135 -9.12 -8.84 -5.47
C ILE A 135 -8.40 -10.09 -5.96
N VAL A 136 -8.84 -10.65 -7.07
CA VAL A 136 -8.16 -11.78 -7.71
C VAL A 136 -7.81 -11.42 -9.15
N ILE A 137 -6.54 -11.57 -9.50
CA ILE A 137 -6.00 -11.41 -10.86
C ILE A 137 -5.70 -12.80 -11.41
N VAL A 138 -6.40 -13.19 -12.46
CA VAL A 138 -6.07 -14.42 -13.20
C VAL A 138 -5.26 -14.02 -14.42
N ASN A 139 -4.00 -14.45 -14.47
CA ASN A 139 -3.12 -14.21 -15.61
C ASN A 139 -3.14 -15.44 -16.51
N ALA A 140 -4.04 -15.42 -17.50
CA ALA A 140 -4.22 -16.49 -18.46
C ALA A 140 -3.47 -16.21 -19.78
N GLY A 141 -3.23 -17.25 -20.55
CA GLY A 141 -2.70 -17.15 -21.90
C GLY A 141 -3.67 -16.44 -22.86
N SER A 142 -3.31 -16.32 -24.13
CA SER A 142 -4.08 -15.55 -25.12
C SER A 142 -5.49 -16.14 -25.34
N SER A 143 -6.49 -15.26 -25.41
CA SER A 143 -7.90 -15.55 -25.67
C SER A 143 -8.21 -16.15 -27.06
N ALA A 144 -7.21 -16.48 -27.87
CA ALA A 144 -7.38 -17.03 -29.22
C ALA A 144 -7.50 -18.57 -29.25
N GLY A 145 -7.39 -19.23 -28.09
CA GLY A 145 -7.60 -20.69 -27.97
C GLY A 145 -9.08 -21.03 -27.90
N THR A 146 -9.47 -22.18 -28.48
CA THR A 146 -10.83 -22.74 -28.44
C THR A 146 -11.27 -23.16 -27.02
N GLU A 147 -10.40 -23.06 -26.01
CA GLU A 147 -10.61 -23.51 -24.65
C GLU A 147 -10.20 -22.40 -23.62
N ASP A 148 -10.89 -21.25 -23.67
CA ASP A 148 -10.72 -20.24 -22.64
C ASP A 148 -11.52 -20.63 -21.37
N TYR A 149 -10.97 -21.56 -20.59
CA TYR A 149 -11.55 -22.00 -19.32
C TYR A 149 -11.72 -20.86 -18.32
N THR A 150 -10.88 -19.84 -18.41
CA THR A 150 -10.88 -18.71 -17.46
C THR A 150 -12.22 -17.97 -17.49
N VAL A 151 -12.72 -17.63 -18.68
CA VAL A 151 -14.00 -16.91 -18.82
C VAL A 151 -15.17 -17.78 -18.33
N HIS A 152 -15.13 -19.08 -18.59
CA HIS A 152 -16.16 -20.01 -18.10
C HIS A 152 -16.16 -20.11 -16.58
N VAL A 153 -14.99 -20.23 -15.96
CA VAL A 153 -14.83 -20.23 -14.49
C VAL A 153 -15.33 -18.93 -13.89
N LEU A 154 -14.95 -17.78 -14.46
CA LEU A 154 -15.38 -16.48 -13.94
C LEU A 154 -16.91 -16.29 -14.04
N ARG A 155 -17.55 -16.79 -15.12
CA ARG A 155 -19.01 -16.75 -15.27
C ARG A 155 -19.74 -17.66 -14.26
N GLU A 156 -19.14 -18.75 -13.85
CA GLU A 156 -19.72 -19.65 -12.85
C GLU A 156 -19.58 -19.10 -11.43
N LEU A 157 -18.42 -18.49 -11.12
CA LEU A 157 -18.11 -17.97 -9.79
C LEU A 157 -18.60 -16.53 -9.55
N GLY A 158 -19.01 -15.83 -10.60
CA GLY A 158 -19.40 -14.42 -10.47
C GLY A 158 -20.15 -13.88 -11.69
N THR A 159 -20.30 -12.55 -11.72
CA THR A 159 -20.93 -11.86 -12.85
C THR A 159 -19.88 -11.14 -13.67
N VAL A 160 -19.77 -11.48 -14.95
CA VAL A 160 -18.87 -10.76 -15.89
C VAL A 160 -19.52 -9.44 -16.27
N LEU A 161 -18.88 -8.32 -15.90
CA LEU A 161 -19.37 -6.97 -16.16
C LEU A 161 -18.91 -6.46 -17.52
N ILE A 162 -17.68 -6.78 -17.92
CA ILE A 162 -17.05 -6.35 -19.18
C ILE A 162 -16.30 -7.56 -19.75
N HIS A 163 -16.43 -7.80 -21.04
CA HIS A 163 -15.71 -8.85 -21.75
C HIS A 163 -15.10 -8.28 -23.03
#